data_f9f1a7a8ddcbb4f1ec3e683db8fac2e0
#
_entry.id   f9f1a7a8ddcbb4f1ec3e683db8fac2e0
#
_cell.length_a   1.000
_cell.length_b   1.000
_cell.length_c   1.000
_cell.angle_alpha   90.00
_cell.angle_beta   90.00
_cell.angle_gamma   90.00
#
_symmetry.space_group_name_H-M   'P 1'
#
loop_
_entity.id
_entity.type
_entity.pdbx_description
1 polymer ?
#
loop_
_entity_poly.entity_id
_entity_poly.type
_entity_poly.pdbx_seq_one_letter_code
_entity_poly.pdbx_strand_id
1 'polypeptide(L)'
;MRIFRYLVLLAAAVLWASGLLSTVSHWLYEAKVIVDDYRYGDLYRISALPQFKLPQPVCPASHRASDTASTHLYLIGDSFSEKERISQNDFRVSHYQRIRWDFPQRAQLDPTKRNVLLIETIERHFQDHFRMPINDLIVESDTSKAPTPKQSWGQRLAKDFHWKDVEERLESALFSQDWAFWFKELKARLTLNWFDRYNTGVSLSKDRRNIFLNSDTDTTSRLSSFSPLSDQEVDKLVDSVNAVAARYKKLGFDEVYLSIIPNKATILEPNRDVYNHLIERVQQHPTLRVPTIDTYDAFRKASSSPYLISDTHWTCDGRAIWLNLVRTEIGI
;
A
#
# COMPACT_ATOMS: atom_id res chain seq x y z
N MET A 1 -1.65 -8.21 48.34
CA MET A 1 -1.85 -6.85 47.78
C MET A 1 -0.58 -6.22 47.14
N ARG A 2 0.63 -6.30 47.75
CA ARG A 2 1.85 -5.70 47.14
C ARG A 2 2.25 -6.31 45.79
N ILE A 3 2.29 -7.65 45.67
CA ILE A 3 2.63 -8.36 44.44
C ILE A 3 1.67 -7.99 43.29
N PHE A 4 0.38 -7.97 43.55
CA PHE A 4 -0.63 -7.58 42.54
C PHE A 4 -0.39 -6.17 42.00
N ARG A 5 -0.02 -5.21 42.87
CA ARG A 5 0.32 -3.84 42.46
C ARG A 5 1.52 -3.81 41.50
N TYR A 6 2.58 -4.58 41.77
CA TYR A 6 3.74 -4.66 40.90
C TYR A 6 3.43 -5.34 39.56
N LEU A 7 2.58 -6.37 39.56
CA LEU A 7 2.13 -7.00 38.31
C LEU A 7 1.34 -6.03 37.43
N VAL A 8 0.44 -5.24 38.00
CA VAL A 8 -0.33 -4.23 37.28
C VAL A 8 0.59 -3.14 36.72
N LEU A 9 1.56 -2.66 37.51
CA LEU A 9 2.53 -1.66 37.06
C LEU A 9 3.43 -2.21 35.93
N LEU A 10 3.87 -3.45 36.05
CA LEU A 10 4.66 -4.10 34.99
C LEU A 10 3.84 -4.23 33.69
N ALA A 11 2.60 -4.70 33.78
CA ALA A 11 1.71 -4.82 32.62
C ALA A 11 1.47 -3.45 31.97
N ALA A 12 1.22 -2.42 32.76
CA ALA A 12 1.06 -1.05 32.25
C ALA A 12 2.34 -0.51 31.58
N ALA A 13 3.52 -0.79 32.17
CA ALA A 13 4.81 -0.38 31.59
C ALA A 13 5.09 -1.09 30.26
N VAL A 14 4.82 -2.40 30.16
CA VAL A 14 4.97 -3.18 28.92
C VAL A 14 4.01 -2.69 27.84
N LEU A 15 2.76 -2.44 28.21
CA LEU A 15 1.77 -1.88 27.29
C LEU A 15 2.22 -0.51 26.76
N TRP A 16 2.67 0.36 27.65
CA TRP A 16 3.15 1.69 27.26
C TRP A 16 4.39 1.61 26.36
N ALA A 17 5.32 0.71 26.69
CA ALA A 17 6.49 0.43 25.87
C ALA A 17 6.11 -0.10 24.47
N SER A 18 5.03 -0.88 24.34
CA SER A 18 4.55 -1.35 23.03
C SER A 18 4.06 -0.22 22.13
N GLY A 19 3.52 0.86 22.68
CA GLY A 19 3.15 2.04 21.92
C GLY A 19 4.35 2.88 21.44
N LEU A 20 5.47 2.82 22.17
CA LEU A 20 6.65 3.64 21.88
C LEU A 20 7.73 2.91 21.09
N LEU A 21 7.89 1.60 21.28
CA LEU A 21 8.99 0.80 20.75
C LEU A 21 8.46 -0.31 19.84
N SER A 22 8.84 -0.27 18.57
CA SER A 22 8.45 -1.31 17.60
C SER A 22 8.97 -2.69 17.96
N THR A 23 10.16 -2.79 18.57
CA THR A 23 10.71 -4.05 19.09
C THR A 23 9.82 -4.70 20.16
N VAL A 24 9.24 -3.90 21.05
CA VAL A 24 8.33 -4.43 22.09
C VAL A 24 7.02 -4.91 21.48
N SER A 25 6.44 -4.13 20.56
CA SER A 25 5.24 -4.55 19.81
C SER A 25 5.46 -5.84 19.06
N HIS A 26 6.60 -5.96 18.37
CA HIS A 26 6.95 -7.17 17.62
C HIS A 26 7.11 -8.39 18.54
N TRP A 27 7.77 -8.23 19.68
CA TRP A 27 7.89 -9.30 20.67
C TRP A 27 6.54 -9.74 21.24
N LEU A 28 5.63 -8.79 21.53
CA LEU A 28 4.27 -9.12 21.98
C LEU A 28 3.45 -9.82 20.89
N TYR A 29 3.68 -9.47 19.62
CA TYR A 29 3.08 -10.14 18.48
C TYR A 29 3.58 -11.58 18.33
N GLU A 30 4.91 -11.81 18.41
CA GLU A 30 5.49 -13.16 18.39
C GLU A 30 5.01 -14.02 19.57
N ALA A 31 4.85 -13.41 20.74
CA ALA A 31 4.29 -14.07 21.93
C ALA A 31 2.76 -14.29 21.83
N LYS A 32 2.10 -13.86 20.74
CA LYS A 32 0.64 -13.92 20.53
C LYS A 32 -0.19 -13.19 21.60
N VAL A 33 0.42 -12.25 22.30
CA VAL A 33 -0.29 -11.34 23.22
C VAL A 33 -1.06 -10.29 22.44
N ILE A 34 -0.43 -9.74 21.40
CA ILE A 34 -1.07 -8.90 20.38
C ILE A 34 -1.33 -9.77 19.15
N VAL A 35 -2.53 -9.67 18.60
CA VAL A 35 -2.91 -10.37 17.36
C VAL A 35 -2.89 -9.36 16.21
N ASP A 36 -2.58 -9.82 14.99
CA ASP A 36 -2.67 -8.99 13.79
C ASP A 36 -4.09 -8.40 13.65
N ASP A 37 -4.18 -7.09 13.75
CA ASP A 37 -5.43 -6.35 13.66
C ASP A 37 -5.87 -6.07 12.20
N TYR A 38 -5.03 -6.39 11.21
CA TYR A 38 -5.35 -6.35 9.77
C TYR A 38 -6.02 -7.62 9.25
N ARG A 39 -6.17 -8.67 10.06
CA ARG A 39 -6.77 -9.97 9.66
C ARG A 39 -8.15 -9.88 9.01
N TYR A 40 -8.88 -8.80 9.24
CA TYR A 40 -10.17 -8.50 8.63
C TYR A 40 -10.13 -7.29 7.68
N GLY A 41 -8.94 -6.79 7.39
CA GLY A 41 -8.73 -5.65 6.51
C GLY A 41 -8.55 -4.30 7.22
N ASP A 42 -7.91 -3.40 6.51
CA ASP A 42 -7.56 -2.07 7.01
C ASP A 42 -8.80 -1.19 7.29
N LEU A 43 -9.81 -1.23 6.40
CA LEU A 43 -11.05 -0.46 6.58
C LEU A 43 -11.90 -0.98 7.72
N TYR A 44 -11.91 -2.32 7.93
CA TYR A 44 -12.58 -2.88 9.10
C TYR A 44 -11.88 -2.45 10.39
N ARG A 45 -10.56 -2.50 10.43
CA ARG A 45 -9.76 -2.05 11.58
C ARG A 45 -10.10 -0.61 11.97
N ILE A 46 -10.19 0.29 10.98
CA ILE A 46 -10.53 1.71 11.19
C ILE A 46 -11.98 1.86 11.67
N SER A 47 -12.94 1.19 11.02
CA SER A 47 -14.37 1.42 11.24
C SER A 47 -14.93 0.65 12.44
N ALA A 48 -14.39 -0.52 12.74
CA ALA A 48 -14.94 -1.51 13.66
C ALA A 48 -16.41 -1.88 13.39
N LEU A 49 -16.87 -1.76 12.13
CA LEU A 49 -18.25 -2.05 11.74
C LEU A 49 -18.42 -3.56 11.48
N PRO A 50 -19.21 -4.30 12.29
CA PRO A 50 -19.28 -5.76 12.23
C PRO A 50 -19.74 -6.33 10.89
N GLN A 51 -20.58 -5.61 10.14
CA GLN A 51 -21.04 -6.03 8.81
C GLN A 51 -19.93 -6.14 7.77
N PHE A 52 -18.76 -5.53 8.03
CA PHE A 52 -17.58 -5.60 7.17
C PHE A 52 -16.49 -6.52 7.73
N LYS A 53 -16.77 -7.29 8.79
CA LYS A 53 -15.83 -8.26 9.37
C LYS A 53 -15.70 -9.48 8.48
N LEU A 54 -14.80 -9.42 7.50
CA LEU A 54 -14.54 -10.50 6.56
C LEU A 54 -13.06 -10.92 6.66
N PRO A 55 -12.78 -12.24 6.77
CA PRO A 55 -11.40 -12.70 6.79
C PRO A 55 -10.73 -12.40 5.45
N GLN A 56 -9.44 -12.04 5.49
CA GLN A 56 -8.65 -11.80 4.29
C GLN A 56 -8.47 -13.12 3.52
N PRO A 57 -8.73 -13.14 2.19
CA PRO A 57 -8.56 -14.33 1.40
C PRO A 57 -7.07 -14.64 1.18
N VAL A 58 -6.73 -15.91 1.18
CA VAL A 58 -5.42 -16.38 0.74
C VAL A 58 -5.49 -16.65 -0.77
N CYS A 59 -4.76 -15.85 -1.53
CA CYS A 59 -4.73 -16.01 -2.98
C CYS A 59 -3.84 -17.19 -3.41
N PRO A 60 -4.19 -17.88 -4.51
CA PRO A 60 -3.37 -18.96 -5.05
C PRO A 60 -1.94 -18.49 -5.33
N ALA A 61 -0.96 -19.29 -4.96
CA ALA A 61 0.44 -19.05 -5.27
C ALA A 61 0.68 -19.24 -6.78
N SER A 62 1.51 -18.39 -7.35
CA SER A 62 2.05 -18.56 -8.71
C SER A 62 3.41 -19.26 -8.63
N HIS A 63 3.77 -19.99 -9.69
CA HIS A 63 5.08 -20.66 -9.80
C HIS A 63 5.69 -20.36 -11.18
N ARG A 64 5.89 -19.07 -11.48
CA ARG A 64 6.38 -18.61 -12.79
C ARG A 64 7.85 -18.19 -12.80
N ALA A 65 8.47 -18.03 -11.63
CA ALA A 65 9.89 -17.68 -11.54
C ALA A 65 10.77 -18.67 -12.30
N SER A 66 11.79 -18.16 -12.98
CA SER A 66 12.71 -18.96 -13.75
C SER A 66 14.10 -18.34 -13.70
N ASP A 67 15.06 -19.04 -13.12
CA ASP A 67 16.45 -18.59 -13.01
C ASP A 67 17.13 -18.42 -14.39
N THR A 68 16.59 -19.06 -15.43
CA THR A 68 17.09 -18.94 -16.82
C THR A 68 16.44 -17.79 -17.58
N ALA A 69 15.49 -17.06 -16.99
CA ALA A 69 14.87 -15.93 -17.66
C ALA A 69 15.90 -14.82 -17.94
N SER A 70 15.69 -14.11 -19.05
CA SER A 70 16.57 -13.01 -19.47
C SER A 70 16.24 -11.68 -18.80
N THR A 71 15.13 -11.61 -18.07
CA THR A 71 14.60 -10.36 -17.50
C THR A 71 14.78 -10.30 -15.99
N HIS A 72 15.25 -9.14 -15.53
CA HIS A 72 15.23 -8.70 -14.13
C HIS A 72 14.12 -7.65 -13.96
N LEU A 73 13.25 -7.84 -12.98
CA LEU A 73 12.17 -6.92 -12.67
C LEU A 73 12.42 -6.19 -11.36
N TYR A 74 12.42 -4.89 -11.44
CA TYR A 74 12.46 -3.99 -10.28
C TYR A 74 11.11 -3.28 -10.19
N LEU A 75 10.49 -3.31 -9.03
CA LEU A 75 9.17 -2.76 -8.81
C LEU A 75 9.22 -1.72 -7.69
N ILE A 76 9.07 -0.43 -8.04
CA ILE A 76 8.78 0.60 -7.05
C ILE A 76 7.28 0.55 -6.82
N GLY A 77 6.86 0.25 -5.58
CA GLY A 77 5.44 0.05 -5.33
C GLY A 77 5.01 0.30 -3.89
N ASP A 78 3.72 0.58 -3.74
CA ASP A 78 3.09 0.79 -2.44
C ASP A 78 2.55 -0.51 -1.81
N SER A 79 1.55 -0.41 -0.95
CA SER A 79 1.04 -1.57 -0.20
C SER A 79 0.38 -2.66 -1.06
N PHE A 80 -0.01 -2.35 -2.30
CA PHE A 80 -0.59 -3.34 -3.22
C PHE A 80 0.43 -4.38 -3.68
N SER A 81 1.70 -4.00 -3.74
CA SER A 81 2.80 -4.87 -4.16
C SER A 81 3.63 -5.42 -2.99
N GLU A 82 3.15 -5.38 -1.76
CA GLU A 82 3.83 -5.98 -0.61
C GLU A 82 4.11 -7.48 -0.82
N LYS A 83 5.17 -7.97 -0.15
CA LYS A 83 5.68 -9.34 -0.33
C LYS A 83 4.65 -10.43 -0.03
N GLU A 84 3.65 -10.11 0.79
CA GLU A 84 2.53 -10.98 1.11
C GLU A 84 1.51 -11.07 -0.04
N ARG A 85 1.55 -10.10 -0.96
CA ARG A 85 0.65 -9.98 -2.11
C ARG A 85 1.33 -10.30 -3.44
N ILE A 86 2.55 -9.79 -3.64
CA ILE A 86 3.30 -9.94 -4.90
C ILE A 86 4.72 -10.44 -4.59
N SER A 87 5.17 -11.43 -5.34
CA SER A 87 6.47 -12.06 -5.17
C SER A 87 7.13 -12.37 -6.52
N GLN A 88 8.40 -12.78 -6.51
CA GLN A 88 9.10 -13.24 -7.70
C GLN A 88 8.36 -14.37 -8.42
N ASN A 89 7.69 -15.26 -7.67
CA ASN A 89 6.94 -16.37 -8.23
C ASN A 89 5.76 -15.97 -9.12
N ASP A 90 5.36 -14.71 -9.05
CA ASP A 90 4.27 -14.19 -9.89
C ASP A 90 4.73 -13.84 -11.31
N PHE A 91 6.04 -13.78 -11.58
CA PHE A 91 6.59 -13.33 -12.85
C PHE A 91 7.62 -14.33 -13.41
N ARG A 92 7.74 -14.39 -14.74
CA ARG A 92 8.78 -15.19 -15.39
C ARG A 92 10.08 -14.37 -15.48
N VAL A 93 10.73 -14.19 -14.34
CA VAL A 93 11.96 -13.40 -14.21
C VAL A 93 13.01 -14.18 -13.41
N SER A 94 14.29 -13.90 -13.66
CA SER A 94 15.39 -14.47 -12.90
C SER A 94 15.77 -13.65 -11.66
N HIS A 95 15.32 -12.39 -11.61
CA HIS A 95 15.48 -11.53 -10.45
C HIS A 95 14.24 -10.65 -10.26
N TYR A 96 13.84 -10.47 -9.01
CA TYR A 96 12.77 -9.57 -8.61
C TYR A 96 13.18 -8.79 -7.37
N GLN A 97 13.09 -7.47 -7.44
CA GLN A 97 13.32 -6.61 -6.29
C GLN A 97 12.16 -5.60 -6.17
N ARG A 98 11.46 -5.66 -5.03
CA ARG A 98 10.51 -4.63 -4.66
C ARG A 98 11.21 -3.49 -3.93
N ILE A 99 10.93 -2.26 -4.32
CA ILE A 99 11.41 -1.01 -3.74
C ILE A 99 10.20 -0.30 -3.12
N ARG A 100 10.33 0.13 -1.89
CA ARG A 100 9.28 0.87 -1.18
C ARG A 100 9.44 2.37 -1.42
N TRP A 101 8.34 3.10 -1.35
CA TRP A 101 8.33 4.55 -1.50
C TRP A 101 8.87 5.33 -0.30
N ASP A 102 9.01 4.70 0.86
CA ASP A 102 9.25 5.37 2.13
C ASP A 102 10.71 5.50 2.54
N PHE A 103 11.64 4.82 1.85
CA PHE A 103 13.06 4.96 2.09
C PHE A 103 13.93 4.50 0.92
N PRO A 104 15.14 5.09 0.74
CA PRO A 104 16.04 4.72 -0.33
C PRO A 104 16.55 3.28 -0.22
N GLN A 105 16.49 2.55 -1.31
CA GLN A 105 16.99 1.19 -1.46
C GLN A 105 17.95 1.10 -2.64
N ARG A 106 18.90 0.18 -2.55
CA ARG A 106 19.95 0.01 -3.55
C ARG A 106 19.64 -1.17 -4.45
N ALA A 107 19.92 -1.02 -5.73
CA ALA A 107 19.87 -2.09 -6.71
C ALA A 107 21.13 -2.12 -7.55
N GLN A 108 21.56 -3.33 -7.90
CA GLN A 108 22.63 -3.56 -8.86
C GLN A 108 22.01 -4.16 -10.12
N LEU A 109 22.22 -3.48 -11.23
CA LEU A 109 21.73 -3.95 -12.53
C LEU A 109 22.74 -4.92 -13.14
N ASP A 110 22.24 -6.00 -13.73
CA ASP A 110 23.06 -6.90 -14.55
C ASP A 110 22.98 -6.43 -16.01
N PRO A 111 24.07 -5.92 -16.60
CA PRO A 111 24.06 -5.41 -17.96
C PRO A 111 23.87 -6.51 -19.02
N THR A 112 23.93 -7.79 -18.66
CA THR A 112 23.66 -8.92 -19.54
C THR A 112 22.19 -9.33 -19.58
N LYS A 113 21.36 -8.72 -18.75
CA LYS A 113 19.94 -8.99 -18.61
C LYS A 113 19.12 -7.77 -19.01
N ARG A 114 17.88 -8.02 -19.44
CA ARG A 114 16.89 -6.97 -19.66
C ARG A 114 16.41 -6.47 -18.29
N ASN A 115 16.80 -5.26 -17.92
CA ASN A 115 16.45 -4.64 -16.64
C ASN A 115 15.20 -3.77 -16.83
N VAL A 116 14.09 -4.22 -16.28
CA VAL A 116 12.80 -3.53 -16.38
C VAL A 116 12.43 -2.90 -15.03
N LEU A 117 12.04 -1.64 -15.04
CA LEU A 117 11.49 -0.93 -13.92
C LEU A 117 9.97 -0.78 -14.09
N LEU A 118 9.20 -1.31 -13.15
CA LEU A 118 7.77 -1.06 -13.04
C LEU A 118 7.54 -0.09 -11.86
N ILE A 119 6.93 1.05 -12.14
CA ILE A 119 6.50 2.01 -11.11
C ILE A 119 5.01 1.78 -10.89
N GLU A 120 4.67 1.24 -9.73
CA GLU A 120 3.31 0.99 -9.29
C GLU A 120 2.94 2.00 -8.20
N THR A 121 1.77 2.60 -8.33
CA THR A 121 1.21 3.49 -7.32
C THR A 121 -0.31 3.45 -7.34
N ILE A 122 -0.93 3.58 -6.19
CA ILE A 122 -2.37 3.78 -6.12
C ILE A 122 -2.73 5.24 -6.45
N GLU A 123 -3.90 5.44 -7.06
CA GLU A 123 -4.40 6.73 -7.53
C GLU A 123 -4.28 7.85 -6.47
N ARG A 124 -4.66 7.59 -5.20
CA ARG A 124 -4.56 8.58 -4.11
C ARG A 124 -3.14 9.08 -3.84
N HIS A 125 -2.12 8.24 -4.04
CA HIS A 125 -0.73 8.61 -3.78
C HIS A 125 -0.01 9.13 -5.02
N PHE A 126 -0.60 9.00 -6.20
CA PHE A 126 0.04 9.37 -7.46
C PHE A 126 0.56 10.83 -7.45
N GLN A 127 -0.29 11.76 -7.02
CA GLN A 127 0.11 13.16 -6.94
C GLN A 127 1.27 13.41 -5.97
N ASP A 128 1.28 12.73 -4.83
CA ASP A 128 2.34 12.91 -3.82
C ASP A 128 3.65 12.27 -4.27
N HIS A 129 3.60 11.11 -4.91
CA HIS A 129 4.77 10.43 -5.45
C HIS A 129 5.45 11.19 -6.59
N PHE A 130 4.67 11.87 -7.43
CA PHE A 130 5.22 12.56 -8.61
C PHE A 130 5.37 14.08 -8.46
N ARG A 131 5.02 14.68 -7.32
CA ARG A 131 5.34 16.08 -7.02
C ARG A 131 6.81 16.31 -6.68
N MET A 132 7.48 15.30 -6.17
CA MET A 132 8.90 15.33 -5.81
C MET A 132 9.68 14.32 -6.66
N PRO A 133 10.97 14.54 -6.92
CA PRO A 133 11.77 13.54 -7.62
C PRO A 133 11.79 12.22 -6.86
N ILE A 134 11.51 11.12 -7.55
CA ILE A 134 11.63 9.77 -6.98
C ILE A 134 13.10 9.43 -6.79
N ASN A 135 13.54 9.26 -5.55
CA ASN A 135 14.91 8.94 -5.19
C ASN A 135 15.04 7.59 -4.43
N ASP A 136 13.95 6.83 -4.35
CA ASP A 136 13.86 5.65 -3.50
C ASP A 136 14.66 4.46 -4.05
N LEU A 137 14.93 4.43 -5.35
CA LEU A 137 15.81 3.44 -5.97
C LEU A 137 17.15 4.09 -6.36
N ILE A 138 18.21 3.68 -5.67
CA ILE A 138 19.60 4.06 -5.96
C ILE A 138 20.24 2.93 -6.76
N VAL A 139 20.63 3.22 -8.00
CA VAL A 139 21.35 2.27 -8.85
C VAL A 139 22.84 2.43 -8.63
N GLU A 140 23.51 1.37 -8.26
CA GLU A 140 24.97 1.33 -8.05
C GLU A 140 25.65 0.47 -9.09
N SER A 141 26.73 1.00 -9.65
CA SER A 141 27.59 0.26 -10.60
C SER A 141 28.49 -0.77 -9.89
N ASP A 142 28.68 -0.65 -8.58
CA ASP A 142 29.55 -1.55 -7.80
C ASP A 142 29.10 -1.55 -6.32
N THR A 143 28.38 -2.59 -5.92
CA THR A 143 27.92 -2.77 -4.53
C THR A 143 29.01 -3.34 -3.60
N SER A 144 30.13 -3.82 -4.14
CA SER A 144 31.20 -4.42 -3.34
C SER A 144 31.95 -3.42 -2.46
N LYS A 145 31.79 -2.13 -2.69
CA LYS A 145 32.58 -1.07 -2.07
C LYS A 145 31.84 -0.20 -1.02
N ALA A 146 30.56 -0.38 -0.84
CA ALA A 146 29.83 0.37 0.18
C ALA A 146 29.66 -0.47 1.45
N PRO A 147 30.49 -0.29 2.48
CA PRO A 147 30.24 -0.92 3.77
C PRO A 147 28.86 -0.40 4.27
N THR A 148 27.97 -1.32 4.55
CA THR A 148 26.71 -0.98 5.26
C THR A 148 27.13 -0.30 6.57
N PRO A 149 26.83 0.99 6.76
CA PRO A 149 27.25 1.65 7.99
C PRO A 149 26.64 0.91 9.16
N LYS A 150 27.49 0.38 10.05
CA LYS A 150 27.03 -0.26 11.30
C LYS A 150 26.31 0.82 12.09
N GLN A 151 24.99 0.71 12.16
CA GLN A 151 24.19 1.62 12.97
C GLN A 151 24.66 1.55 14.43
N SER A 152 24.98 2.71 15.00
CA SER A 152 25.29 2.80 16.43
C SER A 152 24.06 2.37 17.27
N TRP A 153 24.29 1.93 18.49
CA TRP A 153 23.20 1.56 19.40
C TRP A 153 22.17 2.69 19.57
N GLY A 154 22.61 3.95 19.66
CA GLY A 154 21.72 5.11 19.75
C GLY A 154 20.89 5.33 18.47
N GLN A 155 21.44 5.08 17.28
CA GLN A 155 20.69 5.15 16.02
C GLN A 155 19.65 4.03 15.91
N ARG A 156 19.93 2.82 16.43
CA ARG A 156 18.95 1.74 16.49
C ARG A 156 17.81 2.07 17.44
N LEU A 157 18.10 2.60 18.62
CA LEU A 157 17.10 3.05 19.57
C LEU A 157 16.25 4.19 19.03
N ALA A 158 16.87 5.19 18.39
CA ALA A 158 16.13 6.30 17.79
C ALA A 158 15.24 5.85 16.63
N LYS A 159 15.65 4.82 15.89
CA LYS A 159 14.83 4.21 14.82
C LYS A 159 13.68 3.38 15.39
N ASP A 160 13.89 2.71 16.51
CA ASP A 160 12.87 1.88 17.19
C ASP A 160 11.85 2.74 17.95
N PHE A 161 12.23 3.97 18.31
CA PHE A 161 11.40 4.86 19.11
C PHE A 161 10.47 5.68 18.21
N HIS A 162 9.16 5.49 18.36
CA HIS A 162 8.13 6.16 17.61
C HIS A 162 7.23 7.01 18.51
N TRP A 163 7.40 8.32 18.47
CA TRP A 163 6.55 9.24 19.21
C TRP A 163 5.21 9.53 18.52
N LYS A 164 5.21 9.51 17.20
CA LYS A 164 3.96 9.71 16.43
C LYS A 164 3.08 8.45 16.52
N ASP A 165 1.78 8.66 16.56
CA ASP A 165 0.76 7.60 16.51
C ASP A 165 0.82 6.60 17.70
N VAL A 166 1.38 7.01 18.84
CA VAL A 166 1.45 6.18 20.08
C VAL A 166 0.07 5.74 20.52
N GLU A 167 -0.91 6.66 20.48
CA GLU A 167 -2.30 6.39 20.87
C GLU A 167 -2.91 5.28 19.99
N GLU A 168 -2.75 5.38 18.67
CA GLU A 168 -3.25 4.37 17.73
C GLU A 168 -2.62 3.01 17.97
N ARG A 169 -1.29 2.96 18.23
CA ARG A 169 -0.59 1.70 18.53
C ARG A 169 -0.99 1.11 19.87
N LEU A 170 -1.18 1.95 20.90
CA LEU A 170 -1.70 1.48 22.19
C LEU A 170 -3.12 0.96 22.07
N GLU A 171 -3.97 1.65 21.32
CA GLU A 171 -5.33 1.20 21.03
C GLU A 171 -5.32 -0.13 20.29
N SER A 172 -4.47 -0.24 19.26
CA SER A 172 -4.28 -1.48 18.50
C SER A 172 -3.83 -2.63 19.40
N ALA A 173 -2.85 -2.41 20.28
CA ALA A 173 -2.38 -3.42 21.23
C ALA A 173 -3.46 -3.85 22.22
N LEU A 174 -4.22 -2.91 22.77
CA LEU A 174 -5.28 -3.17 23.75
C LEU A 174 -6.45 -3.93 23.17
N PHE A 175 -6.85 -3.58 21.94
CA PHE A 175 -8.02 -4.14 21.26
C PHE A 175 -7.69 -5.20 20.21
N SER A 176 -6.44 -5.69 20.18
CA SER A 176 -6.03 -6.72 19.19
C SER A 176 -6.78 -8.04 19.34
N GLN A 177 -7.15 -8.43 20.56
CA GLN A 177 -7.87 -9.66 20.86
C GLN A 177 -9.36 -9.52 20.53
N ASP A 178 -9.99 -10.56 19.98
CA ASP A 178 -11.40 -10.56 19.55
C ASP A 178 -12.38 -10.15 20.64
N TRP A 179 -12.16 -10.61 21.86
CA TRP A 179 -13.01 -10.28 23.00
C TRP A 179 -12.96 -8.79 23.38
N ALA A 180 -11.78 -8.17 23.23
CA ALA A 180 -11.60 -6.73 23.50
C ALA A 180 -12.13 -5.91 22.32
N PHE A 181 -11.84 -6.34 21.09
CA PHE A 181 -12.32 -5.68 19.87
C PHE A 181 -13.85 -5.67 19.78
N TRP A 182 -14.53 -6.68 20.33
CA TRP A 182 -15.99 -6.74 20.41
C TRP A 182 -16.62 -5.46 21.03
N PHE A 183 -15.97 -4.85 21.99
CA PHE A 183 -16.45 -3.57 22.56
C PHE A 183 -16.38 -2.42 21.57
N LYS A 184 -15.36 -2.37 20.71
CA LYS A 184 -15.27 -1.40 19.60
C LYS A 184 -16.38 -1.64 18.59
N GLU A 185 -16.62 -2.88 18.21
CA GLU A 185 -17.70 -3.29 17.30
C GLU A 185 -19.08 -2.92 17.87
N LEU A 186 -19.32 -3.18 19.14
CA LEU A 186 -20.57 -2.82 19.80
C LEU A 186 -20.79 -1.31 19.78
N LYS A 187 -19.77 -0.52 20.16
CA LYS A 187 -19.81 0.93 20.11
C LYS A 187 -20.08 1.43 18.69
N ALA A 188 -19.33 0.94 17.70
CA ALA A 188 -19.48 1.35 16.30
C ALA A 188 -20.89 1.06 15.78
N ARG A 189 -21.43 -0.14 16.06
CA ARG A 189 -22.78 -0.55 15.66
C ARG A 189 -23.86 0.34 16.31
N LEU A 190 -23.75 0.60 17.61
CA LEU A 190 -24.72 1.47 18.30
C LEU A 190 -24.64 2.91 17.77
N THR A 191 -23.44 3.41 17.55
CA THR A 191 -23.22 4.77 17.03
C THR A 191 -23.78 4.92 15.62
N LEU A 192 -23.58 3.92 14.75
CA LEU A 192 -24.14 3.91 13.41
C LEU A 192 -25.68 3.80 13.43
N ASN A 193 -26.24 2.87 14.22
CA ASN A 193 -27.68 2.59 14.18
C ASN A 193 -28.54 3.66 14.84
N TRP A 194 -28.03 4.32 15.89
CA TRP A 194 -28.80 5.30 16.65
C TRP A 194 -28.54 6.74 16.22
N PHE A 195 -27.32 7.03 15.73
CA PHE A 195 -26.89 8.41 15.44
C PHE A 195 -26.46 8.61 13.99
N ASP A 196 -26.49 7.58 13.16
CA ASP A 196 -25.99 7.58 11.78
C ASP A 196 -24.54 8.10 11.69
N ARG A 197 -23.71 7.72 12.67
CA ARG A 197 -22.30 8.13 12.76
C ARG A 197 -21.40 6.92 12.75
N TYR A 198 -20.25 7.09 12.13
CA TYR A 198 -19.16 6.09 12.08
C TYR A 198 -17.81 6.79 12.13
N ASN A 199 -16.72 6.03 12.16
CA ASN A 199 -15.36 6.59 12.22
C ASN A 199 -15.09 7.46 10.99
N THR A 200 -14.57 8.68 11.20
CA THR A 200 -14.27 9.66 10.16
C THR A 200 -13.14 9.26 9.22
N GLY A 201 -12.35 8.24 9.54
CA GLY A 201 -11.32 7.66 8.66
C GLY A 201 -11.90 6.84 7.51
N VAL A 202 -13.21 6.52 7.55
CA VAL A 202 -13.87 5.76 6.50
C VAL A 202 -15.12 6.48 5.99
N SER A 203 -15.60 6.07 4.81
CA SER A 203 -16.90 6.46 4.29
C SER A 203 -17.66 5.22 3.79
N LEU A 204 -18.97 5.24 3.86
CA LEU A 204 -19.82 4.17 3.36
C LEU A 204 -20.28 4.47 1.93
N SER A 205 -20.51 3.44 1.13
CA SER A 205 -21.21 3.57 -0.15
C SER A 205 -22.66 4.03 0.08
N LYS A 206 -23.28 4.61 -0.96
CA LYS A 206 -24.68 5.06 -0.91
C LYS A 206 -25.64 3.94 -0.53
N ASP A 207 -25.36 2.71 -0.95
CA ASP A 207 -26.11 1.50 -0.62
C ASP A 207 -25.67 0.81 0.69
N ARG A 208 -24.64 1.37 1.38
CA ARG A 208 -24.01 0.84 2.62
C ARG A 208 -23.46 -0.59 2.53
N ARG A 209 -23.22 -1.10 1.32
CA ARG A 209 -22.62 -2.42 1.10
C ARG A 209 -21.12 -2.41 0.98
N ASN A 210 -20.53 -1.24 0.73
CA ASN A 210 -19.10 -1.04 0.63
C ASN A 210 -18.63 0.00 1.63
N ILE A 211 -17.38 -0.16 2.07
CA ILE A 211 -16.66 0.79 2.90
C ILE A 211 -15.44 1.28 2.13
N PHE A 212 -15.16 2.56 2.17
CA PHE A 212 -14.05 3.22 1.51
C PHE A 212 -13.17 3.94 2.53
N LEU A 213 -11.94 4.21 2.20
CA LEU A 213 -11.11 5.15 2.93
C LEU A 213 -11.68 6.57 2.72
N ASN A 214 -11.85 7.34 3.79
CA ASN A 214 -12.47 8.66 3.67
C ASN A 214 -11.65 9.61 2.78
N SER A 215 -10.33 9.55 2.86
CA SER A 215 -9.44 10.35 2.01
C SER A 215 -9.64 10.13 0.50
N ASP A 216 -10.13 8.94 0.10
CA ASP A 216 -10.40 8.61 -1.32
C ASP A 216 -11.71 9.23 -1.82
N THR A 217 -12.60 9.63 -0.91
CA THR A 217 -13.97 10.09 -1.22
C THR A 217 -14.26 11.52 -0.78
N ASP A 218 -13.46 12.11 0.07
CA ASP A 218 -13.61 13.49 0.54
C ASP A 218 -13.15 14.47 -0.55
N THR A 219 -14.07 15.21 -1.12
CA THR A 219 -13.82 16.19 -2.20
C THR A 219 -12.86 17.32 -1.80
N THR A 220 -12.63 17.53 -0.51
CA THR A 220 -11.66 18.51 0.00
C THR A 220 -10.27 17.92 0.16
N SER A 221 -10.15 16.59 0.15
CA SER A 221 -8.87 15.89 0.22
C SER A 221 -8.21 15.80 -1.15
N ARG A 222 -6.98 16.27 -1.25
CA ARG A 222 -6.16 16.12 -2.47
C ARG A 222 -5.91 14.66 -2.87
N LEU A 223 -6.02 13.74 -1.94
CA LEU A 223 -5.87 12.29 -2.18
C LEU A 223 -7.10 11.68 -2.84
N SER A 224 -8.21 12.41 -2.85
CA SER A 224 -9.48 11.94 -3.39
C SER A 224 -9.53 12.00 -4.90
N SER A 225 -10.09 10.95 -5.49
CA SER A 225 -10.42 10.90 -6.92
C SER A 225 -11.55 11.87 -7.30
N PHE A 226 -12.22 12.45 -6.31
CA PHE A 226 -13.34 13.40 -6.48
C PHE A 226 -12.95 14.84 -6.13
N SER A 227 -11.69 15.12 -5.86
CA SER A 227 -11.19 16.49 -5.69
C SER A 227 -10.89 17.13 -7.04
N PRO A 228 -11.06 18.46 -7.17
CA PRO A 228 -10.69 19.15 -8.39
C PRO A 228 -9.22 18.94 -8.75
N LEU A 229 -8.95 18.73 -10.03
CA LEU A 229 -7.62 18.59 -10.59
C LEU A 229 -7.54 19.38 -11.90
N SER A 230 -6.69 20.40 -11.95
CA SER A 230 -6.51 21.24 -13.14
C SER A 230 -5.66 20.56 -14.21
N ASP A 231 -5.78 20.99 -15.47
CA ASP A 231 -4.96 20.48 -16.56
C ASP A 231 -3.47 20.80 -16.31
N GLN A 232 -3.17 21.98 -15.79
CA GLN A 232 -1.81 22.36 -15.44
C GLN A 232 -1.16 21.44 -14.39
N GLU A 233 -1.94 20.93 -13.45
CA GLU A 233 -1.43 19.94 -12.47
C GLU A 233 -1.17 18.61 -13.16
N VAL A 234 -2.02 18.16 -14.07
CA VAL A 234 -1.81 16.95 -14.86
C VAL A 234 -0.57 17.09 -15.73
N ASP A 235 -0.37 18.23 -16.42
CA ASP A 235 0.83 18.52 -17.23
C ASP A 235 2.09 18.32 -16.39
N LYS A 236 2.14 18.92 -15.17
CA LYS A 236 3.30 18.80 -14.27
C LYS A 236 3.54 17.37 -13.80
N LEU A 237 2.48 16.61 -13.52
CA LEU A 237 2.59 15.21 -13.12
C LEU A 237 3.15 14.36 -14.26
N VAL A 238 2.68 14.55 -15.49
CA VAL A 238 3.18 13.85 -16.67
C VAL A 238 4.65 14.21 -16.95
N ASP A 239 5.01 15.47 -16.85
CA ASP A 239 6.43 15.91 -16.98
C ASP A 239 7.30 15.21 -15.94
N SER A 240 6.84 15.10 -14.70
CA SER A 240 7.56 14.41 -13.63
C SER A 240 7.71 12.91 -13.92
N VAL A 241 6.65 12.23 -14.38
CA VAL A 241 6.70 10.82 -14.79
C VAL A 241 7.74 10.62 -15.89
N ASN A 242 7.73 11.47 -16.92
CA ASN A 242 8.68 11.42 -18.03
C ASN A 242 10.14 11.65 -17.55
N ALA A 243 10.33 12.61 -16.64
CA ALA A 243 11.66 12.91 -16.07
C ALA A 243 12.21 11.75 -15.24
N VAL A 244 11.36 11.13 -14.41
CA VAL A 244 11.70 9.94 -13.63
C VAL A 244 12.11 8.78 -14.54
N ALA A 245 11.31 8.48 -15.55
CA ALA A 245 11.61 7.40 -16.49
C ALA A 245 12.92 7.66 -17.27
N ALA A 246 13.11 8.89 -17.77
CA ALA A 246 14.34 9.26 -18.45
C ALA A 246 15.58 9.12 -17.56
N ARG A 247 15.46 9.48 -16.27
CA ARG A 247 16.51 9.28 -15.29
C ARG A 247 16.88 7.82 -15.10
N TYR A 248 15.90 6.95 -14.86
CA TYR A 248 16.16 5.53 -14.64
C TYR A 248 16.69 4.83 -15.89
N LYS A 249 16.23 5.19 -17.08
CA LYS A 249 16.84 4.73 -18.33
C LYS A 249 18.33 5.12 -18.46
N LYS A 250 18.70 6.34 -18.06
CA LYS A 250 20.12 6.76 -18.02
C LYS A 250 20.93 5.98 -17.00
N LEU A 251 20.32 5.46 -15.96
CA LEU A 251 20.97 4.65 -14.93
C LEU A 251 21.10 3.17 -15.32
N GLY A 252 20.62 2.76 -16.51
CA GLY A 252 20.82 1.42 -17.05
C GLY A 252 19.58 0.53 -17.10
N PHE A 253 18.38 1.07 -16.82
CA PHE A 253 17.15 0.34 -17.11
C PHE A 253 16.83 0.39 -18.61
N ASP A 254 16.52 -0.74 -19.19
CA ASP A 254 16.12 -0.84 -20.60
C ASP A 254 14.73 -0.26 -20.82
N GLU A 255 13.82 -0.54 -19.89
CA GLU A 255 12.43 -0.11 -19.97
C GLU A 255 11.92 0.36 -18.61
N VAL A 256 11.00 1.33 -18.65
CA VAL A 256 10.29 1.85 -17.47
C VAL A 256 8.81 1.88 -17.79
N TYR A 257 8.00 1.25 -16.96
CA TYR A 257 6.54 1.19 -17.06
C TYR A 257 5.88 1.89 -15.90
N LEU A 258 4.67 2.41 -16.12
CA LEU A 258 3.82 3.01 -15.09
C LEU A 258 2.53 2.21 -14.95
N SER A 259 2.17 1.85 -13.72
CA SER A 259 0.87 1.27 -13.37
C SER A 259 0.21 2.11 -12.29
N ILE A 260 -0.94 2.71 -12.59
CA ILE A 260 -1.76 3.42 -11.60
C ILE A 260 -2.91 2.51 -11.22
N ILE A 261 -2.94 2.07 -9.96
CA ILE A 261 -4.05 1.28 -9.43
C ILE A 261 -5.16 2.25 -9.01
N PRO A 262 -6.38 2.14 -9.55
CA PRO A 262 -7.46 3.05 -9.19
C PRO A 262 -7.83 2.93 -7.71
N ASN A 263 -8.37 3.99 -7.12
CA ASN A 263 -8.97 3.92 -5.79
C ASN A 263 -10.21 3.03 -5.81
N LYS A 264 -10.49 2.38 -4.70
CA LYS A 264 -11.67 1.51 -4.58
C LYS A 264 -12.97 2.25 -4.91
N ALA A 265 -13.12 3.49 -4.45
CA ALA A 265 -14.30 4.31 -4.71
C ALA A 265 -14.44 4.69 -6.19
N THR A 266 -13.32 4.91 -6.89
CA THR A 266 -13.29 5.22 -8.32
C THR A 266 -13.89 4.11 -9.17
N ILE A 267 -13.72 2.85 -8.75
CA ILE A 267 -14.25 1.68 -9.48
C ILE A 267 -15.66 1.30 -9.02
N LEU A 268 -15.90 1.25 -7.69
CA LEU A 268 -17.14 0.71 -7.18
C LEU A 268 -18.27 1.75 -7.10
N GLU A 269 -17.93 3.03 -7.04
CA GLU A 269 -18.92 4.12 -6.93
C GLU A 269 -18.48 5.37 -7.74
N PRO A 270 -18.24 5.24 -9.06
CA PRO A 270 -17.70 6.33 -9.89
C PRO A 270 -18.60 7.56 -9.95
N ASN A 271 -19.90 7.38 -9.69
CA ASN A 271 -20.90 8.45 -9.68
C ASN A 271 -21.18 8.97 -8.24
N ARG A 272 -20.25 8.78 -7.32
CA ARG A 272 -20.36 9.29 -5.95
C ARG A 272 -20.38 10.81 -5.92
N ASP A 273 -19.47 11.39 -6.67
CA ASP A 273 -19.31 12.83 -6.91
C ASP A 273 -18.68 13.03 -8.31
N VAL A 274 -18.17 14.22 -8.60
CA VAL A 274 -17.48 14.51 -9.87
C VAL A 274 -16.08 13.87 -9.84
N TYR A 275 -15.91 12.79 -10.60
CA TYR A 275 -14.61 12.14 -10.75
C TYR A 275 -13.65 13.02 -11.57
N ASN A 276 -12.42 13.20 -11.09
CA ASN A 276 -11.42 14.08 -11.72
C ASN A 276 -10.68 13.47 -12.91
N HIS A 277 -10.91 12.19 -13.19
CA HIS A 277 -10.31 11.44 -14.30
C HIS A 277 -8.77 11.43 -14.32
N LEU A 278 -8.13 11.48 -13.15
CA LEU A 278 -6.68 11.54 -13.03
C LEU A 278 -6.00 10.46 -13.89
N ILE A 279 -6.45 9.21 -13.78
CA ILE A 279 -5.80 8.07 -14.45
C ILE A 279 -5.87 8.22 -15.95
N GLU A 280 -7.08 8.42 -16.50
CA GLU A 280 -7.29 8.55 -17.96
C GLU A 280 -6.57 9.79 -18.51
N ARG A 281 -6.63 10.93 -17.79
CA ARG A 281 -5.94 12.16 -18.22
C ARG A 281 -4.42 12.00 -18.24
N VAL A 282 -3.84 11.24 -17.32
CA VAL A 282 -2.40 10.91 -17.35
C VAL A 282 -2.08 9.93 -18.45
N GLN A 283 -2.81 8.81 -18.56
CA GLN A 283 -2.52 7.74 -19.52
C GLN A 283 -2.71 8.19 -20.98
N GLN A 284 -3.69 9.05 -21.24
CA GLN A 284 -4.01 9.57 -22.57
C GLN A 284 -3.31 10.90 -22.88
N HIS A 285 -2.43 11.37 -21.96
CA HIS A 285 -1.78 12.66 -22.14
C HIS A 285 -0.83 12.65 -23.35
N PRO A 286 -0.92 13.63 -24.26
CA PRO A 286 -0.19 13.61 -25.53
C PRO A 286 1.33 13.66 -25.37
N THR A 287 1.83 14.15 -24.24
CA THR A 287 3.28 14.23 -23.96
C THR A 287 3.79 13.08 -23.10
N LEU A 288 2.94 12.15 -22.65
CA LEU A 288 3.39 10.99 -21.90
C LEU A 288 4.24 10.06 -22.80
N ARG A 289 5.46 9.73 -22.32
CA ARG A 289 6.43 8.90 -23.05
C ARG A 289 6.68 7.55 -22.40
N VAL A 290 6.00 7.30 -21.28
CA VAL A 290 6.15 6.08 -20.50
C VAL A 290 5.00 5.13 -20.85
N PRO A 291 5.27 3.87 -21.25
CA PRO A 291 4.20 2.89 -21.45
C PRO A 291 3.46 2.66 -20.13
N THR A 292 2.14 2.63 -20.23
CA THR A 292 1.24 2.46 -19.09
C THR A 292 0.56 1.11 -19.09
N ILE A 293 0.35 0.56 -17.91
CA ILE A 293 -0.44 -0.65 -17.70
C ILE A 293 -1.83 -0.21 -17.25
N ASP A 294 -2.81 -0.37 -18.14
CA ASP A 294 -4.18 0.13 -17.93
C ASP A 294 -4.98 -0.78 -16.98
N THR A 295 -4.76 -0.57 -15.70
CA THR A 295 -5.50 -1.24 -14.63
C THR A 295 -6.92 -0.69 -14.48
N TYR A 296 -7.14 0.60 -14.76
CA TYR A 296 -8.43 1.26 -14.57
C TYR A 296 -9.51 0.67 -15.47
N ASP A 297 -9.26 0.58 -16.76
CA ASP A 297 -10.22 0.04 -17.71
C ASP A 297 -10.49 -1.46 -17.48
N ALA A 298 -9.44 -2.21 -17.13
CA ALA A 298 -9.58 -3.63 -16.79
C ALA A 298 -10.43 -3.86 -15.53
N PHE A 299 -10.25 -3.04 -14.50
CA PHE A 299 -11.04 -3.15 -13.26
C PHE A 299 -12.49 -2.73 -13.47
N ARG A 300 -12.76 -1.72 -14.29
CA ARG A 300 -14.12 -1.32 -14.66
C ARG A 300 -14.88 -2.40 -15.44
N LYS A 301 -14.18 -3.19 -16.24
CA LYS A 301 -14.75 -4.29 -17.05
C LYS A 301 -14.80 -5.62 -16.29
N ALA A 302 -14.27 -5.68 -15.08
CA ALA A 302 -14.25 -6.91 -14.30
C ALA A 302 -15.67 -7.38 -13.96
N SER A 303 -15.92 -8.68 -14.10
CA SER A 303 -17.21 -9.31 -13.78
C SER A 303 -17.49 -9.43 -12.28
N SER A 304 -16.42 -9.42 -11.47
CA SER A 304 -16.47 -9.43 -10.00
C SER A 304 -15.78 -8.19 -9.45
N SER A 305 -16.09 -7.81 -8.20
CA SER A 305 -15.41 -6.70 -7.56
C SER A 305 -13.90 -6.97 -7.48
N PRO A 306 -13.06 -6.09 -8.03
CA PRO A 306 -11.60 -6.24 -7.88
C PRO A 306 -11.09 -5.89 -6.48
N TYR A 307 -11.93 -5.33 -5.61
CA TYR A 307 -11.56 -4.90 -4.26
C TYR A 307 -12.26 -5.68 -3.17
N LEU A 308 -11.54 -5.92 -2.07
CA LEU A 308 -12.10 -6.48 -0.85
C LEU A 308 -13.10 -5.51 -0.20
N ILE A 309 -14.15 -6.03 0.40
CA ILE A 309 -15.18 -5.19 1.05
C ILE A 309 -14.58 -4.49 2.28
N SER A 310 -13.83 -5.22 3.07
CA SER A 310 -13.29 -4.80 4.36
C SER A 310 -11.89 -4.15 4.30
N ASP A 311 -11.34 -4.00 3.09
CA ASP A 311 -9.96 -3.58 2.88
C ASP A 311 -9.86 -2.65 1.66
N THR A 312 -8.81 -1.83 1.59
CA THR A 312 -8.54 -0.98 0.42
C THR A 312 -7.91 -1.76 -0.73
N HIS A 313 -7.38 -2.95 -0.47
CA HIS A 313 -6.65 -3.74 -1.44
C HIS A 313 -7.56 -4.63 -2.29
N TRP A 314 -6.95 -5.22 -3.31
CA TRP A 314 -7.65 -6.09 -4.27
C TRP A 314 -8.05 -7.46 -3.70
N THR A 315 -9.07 -8.05 -4.32
CA THR A 315 -9.39 -9.48 -4.20
C THR A 315 -8.33 -10.32 -4.95
N CYS A 316 -8.42 -11.63 -4.82
CA CYS A 316 -7.58 -12.52 -5.64
C CYS A 316 -7.84 -12.34 -7.15
N ASP A 317 -9.08 -12.03 -7.54
CA ASP A 317 -9.43 -11.73 -8.94
C ASP A 317 -8.80 -10.41 -9.39
N GLY A 318 -8.91 -9.34 -8.58
CA GLY A 318 -8.27 -8.05 -8.87
C GLY A 318 -6.75 -8.18 -9.00
N ARG A 319 -6.11 -8.92 -8.08
CA ARG A 319 -4.69 -9.24 -8.18
C ARG A 319 -4.36 -10.00 -9.47
N ALA A 320 -5.16 -10.99 -9.83
CA ALA A 320 -4.93 -11.79 -11.05
C ALA A 320 -5.07 -10.96 -12.32
N ILE A 321 -6.04 -10.03 -12.37
CA ILE A 321 -6.20 -9.09 -13.48
C ILE A 321 -4.94 -8.24 -13.63
N TRP A 322 -4.48 -7.59 -12.54
CA TRP A 322 -3.29 -6.76 -12.57
C TRP A 322 -2.03 -7.54 -12.98
N LEU A 323 -1.81 -8.73 -12.41
CA LEU A 323 -0.68 -9.58 -12.78
C LEU A 323 -0.71 -9.98 -14.26
N ASN A 324 -1.88 -10.29 -14.81
CA ASN A 324 -2.01 -10.63 -16.23
C ASN A 324 -1.68 -9.43 -17.12
N LEU A 325 -2.13 -8.23 -16.78
CA LEU A 325 -1.77 -7.01 -17.50
C LEU A 325 -0.26 -6.77 -17.47
N VAL A 326 0.37 -6.81 -16.28
CA VAL A 326 1.82 -6.64 -16.13
C VAL A 326 2.59 -7.65 -16.96
N ARG A 327 2.20 -8.92 -16.91
CA ARG A 327 2.86 -10.01 -17.67
C ARG A 327 2.73 -9.81 -19.18
N THR A 328 1.57 -9.40 -19.62
CA THR A 328 1.29 -9.19 -21.05
C THR A 328 2.07 -7.99 -21.59
N GLU A 329 1.99 -6.85 -20.91
CA GLU A 329 2.62 -5.60 -21.36
C GLU A 329 4.16 -5.66 -21.27
N ILE A 330 4.71 -6.32 -20.26
CA ILE A 330 6.17 -6.43 -20.08
C ILE A 330 6.73 -7.69 -20.80
N GLY A 331 5.92 -8.70 -21.07
CA GLY A 331 6.36 -9.96 -21.68
C GLY A 331 7.10 -10.89 -20.70
N ILE A 332 6.60 -11.05 -19.44
CA ILE A 332 7.24 -11.83 -18.37
C ILE A 332 6.34 -12.83 -17.69
#